data_55203daa02c38e502423f751588388df
#
_entry.id   55203daa02c38e502423f751588388df
#
_cell.length_a   1.000
_cell.length_b   1.000
_cell.length_c   1.000
_cell.angle_alpha   90.00
_cell.angle_beta   90.00
_cell.angle_gamma   90.00
#
_symmetry.space_group_name_H-M   'P 1'
#
loop_
_entity.id
_entity.type
_entity.pdbx_description
1 polymer ?
#
loop_
_entity_poly.entity_id
_entity_poly.type
_entity_poly.pdbx_seq_one_letter_code
_entity_poly.pdbx_strand_id
1 'polypeptide(L)'
;LFIGSDGTLGIFTRIRLKLLPCPAAFISGILFFSTEEECWILVDSIKKSNIELIKPCSLEYFDGRSLDRLRKKFKNIPCKAKAAIFFENDIERQKDYDSTQDAWFEYLNGKGVILDDSWFAQSPKDLKRFHDFRHAIPVLINEENSQLGRLKIGTDMAVSDDHLIDMMVFYRDELEGSKIDFVVFGHLGDNHLHINLLPDVNQVEKAHDLYKVLVNRILEWKGTVSAE
;
A
#
# COMPACT_ATOMS: atom_id res chain seq x y z
N LEU A 1 -1.78 -22.29 10.50
CA LEU A 1 -2.78 -22.49 11.57
C LEU A 1 -2.82 -21.34 12.57
N PHE A 2 -1.64 -20.75 12.93
CA PHE A 2 -1.55 -19.68 13.92
C PHE A 2 -1.55 -18.27 13.28
N ILE A 3 -1.07 -18.13 12.04
CA ILE A 3 -1.14 -16.87 11.30
C ILE A 3 -2.62 -16.53 11.03
N GLY A 4 -3.02 -15.30 11.31
CA GLY A 4 -4.41 -14.85 11.21
C GLY A 4 -5.33 -15.34 12.36
N SER A 5 -4.76 -15.83 13.47
CA SER A 5 -5.56 -16.31 14.61
C SER A 5 -5.94 -15.22 15.63
N ASP A 6 -5.46 -14.00 15.47
CA ASP A 6 -5.70 -12.84 16.34
C ASP A 6 -5.56 -13.15 17.85
N GLY A 7 -4.57 -13.97 18.19
CA GLY A 7 -4.32 -14.36 19.56
C GLY A 7 -5.30 -15.40 20.14
N THR A 8 -6.26 -15.90 19.36
CA THR A 8 -7.29 -16.85 19.85
C THR A 8 -6.75 -18.26 20.09
N LEU A 9 -5.65 -18.64 19.44
CA LEU A 9 -5.09 -20.00 19.52
C LEU A 9 -3.91 -20.13 20.50
N GLY A 10 -3.33 -19.04 20.97
CA GLY A 10 -2.24 -19.10 21.93
C GLY A 10 -1.27 -17.91 21.84
N ILE A 11 -0.19 -18.01 22.62
CA ILE A 11 0.89 -17.01 22.69
C ILE A 11 2.18 -17.62 22.21
N PHE A 12 2.86 -17.00 21.24
CA PHE A 12 4.17 -17.41 20.80
C PHE A 12 5.23 -17.01 21.81
N THR A 13 5.95 -17.99 22.34
CA THR A 13 7.09 -17.76 23.25
C THR A 13 8.43 -17.86 22.54
N ARG A 14 8.48 -18.51 21.38
CA ARG A 14 9.70 -18.67 20.56
C ARG A 14 9.32 -18.90 19.10
N ILE A 15 9.98 -18.17 18.19
CA ILE A 15 9.83 -18.33 16.74
C ILE A 15 11.21 -18.59 16.12
N ARG A 16 11.29 -19.53 15.18
CA ARG A 16 12.48 -19.75 14.34
C ARG A 16 12.12 -19.41 12.91
N LEU A 17 12.84 -18.45 12.34
CA LEU A 17 12.66 -17.99 10.97
C LEU A 17 13.83 -18.43 10.09
N LYS A 18 13.55 -18.74 8.83
CA LYS A 18 14.56 -18.88 7.79
C LYS A 18 14.85 -17.49 7.23
N LEU A 19 16.09 -17.05 7.29
CA LEU A 19 16.51 -15.78 6.72
C LEU A 19 16.84 -15.93 5.25
N LEU A 20 16.56 -14.88 4.48
CA LEU A 20 17.03 -14.71 3.10
C LEU A 20 18.43 -14.08 3.12
N PRO A 21 19.26 -14.30 2.08
CA PRO A 21 20.51 -13.56 1.91
C PRO A 21 20.23 -12.05 1.91
N CYS A 22 21.14 -11.28 2.52
CA CYS A 22 21.05 -9.84 2.46
C CYS A 22 21.36 -9.38 1.01
N PRO A 23 20.50 -8.60 0.35
CA PRO A 23 20.80 -8.08 -0.98
C PRO A 23 22.00 -7.14 -0.96
N ALA A 24 22.71 -7.05 -2.09
CA ALA A 24 23.87 -6.16 -2.22
C ALA A 24 23.45 -4.68 -2.31
N ALA A 25 22.28 -4.40 -2.86
CA ALA A 25 21.71 -3.07 -2.98
C ALA A 25 20.16 -3.15 -3.15
N PHE A 26 19.52 -1.99 -3.16
CA PHE A 26 18.10 -1.83 -3.48
C PHE A 26 17.91 -0.76 -4.55
N ILE A 27 16.99 -0.97 -5.47
CA ILE A 27 16.36 0.09 -6.24
C ILE A 27 15.05 0.41 -5.56
N SER A 28 14.87 1.64 -5.13
CA SER A 28 13.69 2.05 -4.38
C SER A 28 13.20 3.41 -4.85
N GLY A 29 11.89 3.64 -4.78
CA GLY A 29 11.31 4.90 -5.17
C GLY A 29 9.87 5.08 -4.68
N ILE A 30 9.38 6.31 -4.89
CA ILE A 30 7.97 6.64 -4.72
C ILE A 30 7.45 7.16 -6.06
N LEU A 31 6.59 6.39 -6.68
CA LEU A 31 5.94 6.68 -7.96
C LEU A 31 4.63 7.39 -7.70
N PHE A 32 4.38 8.50 -8.39
CA PHE A 32 3.14 9.25 -8.28
C PHE A 32 2.30 9.09 -9.54
N PHE A 33 0.97 9.09 -9.38
CA PHE A 33 -0.01 8.88 -10.43
C PHE A 33 -1.08 9.97 -10.42
N SER A 34 -1.59 10.31 -11.61
CA SER A 34 -2.68 11.29 -11.76
C SER A 34 -4.05 10.69 -11.45
N THR A 35 -4.20 9.37 -11.54
CA THR A 35 -5.39 8.60 -11.17
C THR A 35 -5.01 7.38 -10.34
N GLU A 36 -5.95 6.88 -9.57
CA GLU A 36 -5.74 5.64 -8.79
C GLU A 36 -5.70 4.41 -9.71
N GLU A 37 -6.49 4.42 -10.78
CA GLU A 37 -6.56 3.32 -11.75
C GLU A 37 -5.21 3.05 -12.42
N GLU A 38 -4.49 4.11 -12.85
CA GLU A 38 -3.15 3.95 -13.43
C GLU A 38 -2.20 3.24 -12.45
N CYS A 39 -2.32 3.57 -11.17
CA CYS A 39 -1.55 2.94 -10.09
C CYS A 39 -1.87 1.44 -9.97
N TRP A 40 -3.16 1.07 -9.92
CA TRP A 40 -3.58 -0.33 -9.78
C TRP A 40 -3.20 -1.17 -11.00
N ILE A 41 -3.38 -0.62 -12.21
CA ILE A 41 -3.01 -1.26 -13.47
C ILE A 41 -1.49 -1.50 -13.52
N LEU A 42 -0.67 -0.56 -13.04
CA LEU A 42 0.78 -0.76 -12.99
C LEU A 42 1.11 -1.97 -12.10
N VAL A 43 0.57 -2.03 -10.87
CA VAL A 43 0.85 -3.13 -9.94
C VAL A 43 0.40 -4.48 -10.52
N ASP A 44 -0.81 -4.54 -11.08
CA ASP A 44 -1.32 -5.74 -11.76
C ASP A 44 -0.40 -6.16 -12.93
N SER A 45 0.08 -5.19 -13.71
CA SER A 45 0.99 -5.46 -14.83
C SER A 45 2.38 -5.95 -14.35
N ILE A 46 2.91 -5.43 -13.24
CA ILE A 46 4.15 -5.90 -12.63
C ILE A 46 4.00 -7.36 -12.20
N LYS A 47 2.93 -7.70 -11.51
CA LYS A 47 2.65 -9.08 -11.04
C LYS A 47 2.52 -10.09 -12.18
N LYS A 48 1.97 -9.66 -13.31
CA LYS A 48 1.82 -10.48 -14.53
C LYS A 48 3.06 -10.47 -15.43
N SER A 49 4.05 -9.61 -15.14
CA SER A 49 5.25 -9.50 -15.95
C SER A 49 6.19 -10.69 -15.73
N ASN A 50 6.87 -11.11 -16.79
CA ASN A 50 7.93 -12.11 -16.72
C ASN A 50 9.33 -11.49 -16.87
N ILE A 51 9.47 -10.19 -16.57
CA ILE A 51 10.74 -9.48 -16.68
C ILE A 51 11.59 -9.84 -15.47
N GLU A 52 12.67 -10.57 -15.70
CA GLU A 52 13.53 -11.11 -14.64
C GLU A 52 14.11 -10.04 -13.70
N LEU A 53 14.39 -8.86 -14.23
CA LEU A 53 14.97 -7.73 -13.50
C LEU A 53 13.93 -6.92 -12.68
N ILE A 54 12.63 -7.09 -12.96
CA ILE A 54 11.56 -6.37 -12.28
C ILE A 54 10.82 -7.31 -11.33
N LYS A 55 11.38 -7.48 -10.14
CA LYS A 55 10.84 -8.33 -9.07
C LYS A 55 10.85 -7.56 -7.76
N PRO A 56 9.96 -6.58 -7.59
CA PRO A 56 9.93 -5.82 -6.37
C PRO A 56 9.59 -6.71 -5.16
N CYS A 57 10.34 -6.55 -4.09
CA CYS A 57 10.07 -7.17 -2.79
C CYS A 57 9.04 -6.39 -1.97
N SER A 58 8.72 -5.16 -2.39
CA SER A 58 7.68 -4.33 -1.76
C SER A 58 6.99 -3.44 -2.79
N LEU A 59 5.64 -3.40 -2.73
CA LEU A 59 4.78 -2.47 -3.47
C LEU A 59 3.70 -1.96 -2.53
N GLU A 60 3.90 -0.75 -1.98
CA GLU A 60 3.00 -0.14 -1.00
C GLU A 60 2.18 0.96 -1.62
N TYR A 61 0.88 0.85 -1.52
CA TYR A 61 -0.11 1.79 -2.08
C TYR A 61 -0.48 2.89 -1.09
N PHE A 62 -0.75 4.07 -1.63
CA PHE A 62 -1.30 5.22 -0.92
C PHE A 62 -2.36 5.89 -1.80
N ASP A 63 -3.60 5.97 -1.33
CA ASP A 63 -4.68 6.69 -2.00
C ASP A 63 -4.50 8.22 -1.92
N GLY A 64 -5.35 8.97 -2.62
CA GLY A 64 -5.30 10.43 -2.63
C GLY A 64 -5.48 11.04 -1.25
N ARG A 65 -6.31 10.46 -0.39
CA ARG A 65 -6.58 10.93 0.99
C ARG A 65 -5.38 10.68 1.91
N SER A 66 -4.66 9.58 1.70
CA SER A 66 -3.36 9.31 2.35
C SER A 66 -2.33 10.35 1.93
N LEU A 67 -2.25 10.67 0.63
CA LEU A 67 -1.33 11.69 0.12
C LEU A 67 -1.63 13.08 0.69
N ASP A 68 -2.90 13.45 0.86
CA ASP A 68 -3.28 14.72 1.48
C ASP A 68 -2.77 14.85 2.92
N ARG A 69 -2.80 13.75 3.68
CA ARG A 69 -2.22 13.70 5.03
C ARG A 69 -0.70 13.72 5.00
N LEU A 70 -0.08 12.97 4.08
CA LEU A 70 1.38 12.93 3.92
C LEU A 70 1.97 14.29 3.49
N ARG A 71 1.25 15.11 2.73
CA ARG A 71 1.65 16.49 2.36
C ARG A 71 1.90 17.39 3.57
N LYS A 72 1.30 17.09 4.73
CA LYS A 72 1.58 17.81 5.99
C LYS A 72 3.05 17.67 6.39
N LYS A 73 3.65 16.51 6.14
CA LYS A 73 5.05 16.16 6.50
C LYS A 73 6.01 16.22 5.32
N PHE A 74 5.59 15.78 4.13
CA PHE A 74 6.39 15.67 2.91
C PHE A 74 5.92 16.71 1.88
N LYS A 75 6.56 17.88 1.85
CA LYS A 75 6.12 19.03 1.05
C LYS A 75 6.26 18.88 -0.48
N ASN A 76 7.09 17.93 -0.94
CA ASN A 76 7.39 17.74 -2.36
C ASN A 76 6.48 16.71 -3.05
N ILE A 77 5.40 16.26 -2.40
CA ILE A 77 4.39 15.40 -3.04
C ILE A 77 3.66 16.24 -4.09
N PRO A 78 3.62 15.82 -5.37
CA PRO A 78 2.99 16.60 -6.44
C PRO A 78 1.51 16.87 -6.13
N CYS A 79 1.05 18.11 -6.31
CA CYS A 79 -0.35 18.49 -6.05
C CYS A 79 -1.35 17.72 -6.93
N LYS A 80 -0.92 17.36 -8.16
CA LYS A 80 -1.75 16.60 -9.12
C LYS A 80 -1.82 15.10 -8.80
N ALA A 81 -0.94 14.57 -7.92
CA ALA A 81 -0.94 13.15 -7.58
C ALA A 81 -2.20 12.76 -6.80
N LYS A 82 -2.88 11.71 -7.28
CA LYS A 82 -4.06 11.10 -6.68
C LYS A 82 -3.76 9.74 -6.04
N ALA A 83 -2.64 9.12 -6.40
CA ALA A 83 -2.14 7.91 -5.78
C ALA A 83 -0.62 7.88 -5.79
N ALA A 84 -0.03 7.03 -4.96
CA ALA A 84 1.38 6.71 -5.02
C ALA A 84 1.64 5.22 -4.73
N ILE A 85 2.76 4.72 -5.26
CA ILE A 85 3.38 3.46 -4.89
C ILE A 85 4.78 3.73 -4.36
N PHE A 86 5.07 3.30 -3.13
CA PHE A 86 6.44 3.03 -2.73
C PHE A 86 6.82 1.65 -3.24
N PHE A 87 7.97 1.53 -3.89
CA PHE A 87 8.50 0.24 -4.32
C PHE A 87 9.93 0.03 -3.85
N GLU A 88 10.27 -1.23 -3.64
CA GLU A 88 11.63 -1.70 -3.43
C GLU A 88 11.88 -2.94 -4.27
N ASN A 89 13.05 -2.99 -4.93
CA ASN A 89 13.53 -4.14 -5.69
C ASN A 89 14.92 -4.53 -5.20
N ASP A 90 15.07 -5.76 -4.74
CA ASP A 90 16.33 -6.32 -4.27
C ASP A 90 17.32 -6.50 -5.43
N ILE A 91 18.58 -6.18 -5.18
CA ILE A 91 19.69 -6.43 -6.09
C ILE A 91 20.64 -7.43 -5.43
N GLU A 92 20.65 -8.65 -5.93
CA GLU A 92 21.49 -9.71 -5.36
C GLU A 92 22.98 -9.46 -5.59
N ARG A 93 23.33 -8.93 -6.75
CA ARG A 93 24.73 -8.66 -7.14
C ARG A 93 24.88 -7.21 -7.58
N GLN A 94 25.81 -6.49 -6.99
CA GLN A 94 26.05 -5.06 -7.29
C GLN A 94 26.20 -4.75 -8.79
N LYS A 95 26.76 -5.65 -9.58
CA LYS A 95 26.93 -5.47 -11.03
C LYS A 95 25.62 -5.41 -11.82
N ASP A 96 24.53 -5.89 -11.26
CA ASP A 96 23.21 -5.92 -11.90
C ASP A 96 22.41 -4.62 -11.62
N TYR A 97 22.96 -3.70 -10.81
CA TYR A 97 22.26 -2.48 -10.39
C TYR A 97 21.85 -1.61 -11.57
N ASP A 98 22.80 -1.23 -12.43
CA ASP A 98 22.54 -0.31 -13.55
C ASP A 98 21.53 -0.91 -14.54
N SER A 99 21.71 -2.18 -14.90
CA SER A 99 20.78 -2.88 -15.81
C SER A 99 19.36 -3.03 -15.25
N THR A 100 19.24 -3.23 -13.93
CA THR A 100 17.92 -3.30 -13.28
C THR A 100 17.30 -1.90 -13.20
N GLN A 101 18.09 -0.87 -12.93
CA GLN A 101 17.60 0.51 -12.93
C GLN A 101 17.09 0.93 -14.32
N ASP A 102 17.85 0.64 -15.38
CA ASP A 102 17.45 0.91 -16.76
C ASP A 102 16.14 0.17 -17.12
N ALA A 103 16.04 -1.11 -16.75
CA ALA A 103 14.83 -1.90 -16.95
C ALA A 103 13.60 -1.29 -16.25
N TRP A 104 13.75 -0.77 -15.02
CA TRP A 104 12.69 -0.07 -14.33
C TRP A 104 12.26 1.20 -15.05
N PHE A 105 13.21 2.06 -15.48
CA PHE A 105 12.87 3.28 -16.21
C PHE A 105 12.18 2.98 -17.54
N GLU A 106 12.66 1.99 -18.29
CA GLU A 106 12.03 1.55 -19.54
C GLU A 106 10.59 1.02 -19.26
N TYR A 107 10.44 0.19 -18.23
CA TYR A 107 9.15 -0.40 -17.87
C TYR A 107 8.11 0.65 -17.44
N LEU A 108 8.53 1.65 -16.67
CA LEU A 108 7.63 2.70 -16.17
C LEU A 108 7.23 3.70 -17.27
N ASN A 109 7.96 3.76 -18.37
CA ASN A 109 7.66 4.67 -19.46
C ASN A 109 6.29 4.35 -20.09
N GLY A 110 5.41 5.34 -20.18
CA GLY A 110 4.06 5.19 -20.74
C GLY A 110 3.07 4.42 -19.85
N LYS A 111 3.40 4.17 -18.57
CA LYS A 111 2.53 3.46 -17.60
C LYS A 111 1.73 4.37 -16.68
N GLY A 112 1.52 5.64 -17.04
CA GLY A 112 0.74 6.59 -16.24
C GLY A 112 1.50 7.19 -15.06
N VAL A 113 2.77 6.81 -14.84
CA VAL A 113 3.62 7.35 -13.79
C VAL A 113 4.01 8.80 -14.12
N ILE A 114 3.91 9.71 -13.15
CA ILE A 114 4.41 11.08 -13.25
C ILE A 114 5.93 11.06 -13.00
N LEU A 115 6.71 10.56 -13.98
CA LEU A 115 8.14 10.28 -13.81
C LEU A 115 8.94 11.48 -13.33
N ASP A 116 8.71 12.67 -13.89
CA ASP A 116 9.48 13.90 -13.56
C ASP A 116 9.30 14.33 -12.09
N ASP A 117 8.19 13.97 -11.48
CA ASP A 117 7.87 14.30 -10.09
C ASP A 117 8.05 13.09 -9.14
N SER A 118 8.30 11.89 -9.69
CA SER A 118 8.52 10.68 -8.90
C SER A 118 9.92 10.68 -8.26
N TRP A 119 10.03 10.01 -7.11
CA TRP A 119 11.26 10.02 -6.34
C TRP A 119 11.98 8.69 -6.48
N PHE A 120 13.27 8.73 -6.80
CA PHE A 120 14.14 7.56 -6.88
C PHE A 120 15.31 7.73 -5.91
N ALA A 121 15.61 6.70 -5.14
CA ALA A 121 16.70 6.75 -4.17
C ALA A 121 18.06 6.79 -4.87
N GLN A 122 18.88 7.77 -4.50
CA GLN A 122 20.26 7.92 -4.96
C GLN A 122 21.27 7.83 -3.81
N SER A 123 20.76 7.71 -2.58
CA SER A 123 21.58 7.68 -1.38
C SER A 123 20.89 6.92 -0.24
N PRO A 124 21.66 6.46 0.76
CA PRO A 124 21.06 5.88 1.98
C PRO A 124 20.10 6.83 2.71
N LYS A 125 20.29 8.16 2.56
CA LYS A 125 19.37 9.15 3.13
C LYS A 125 18.01 9.13 2.43
N ASP A 126 17.99 8.92 1.12
CA ASP A 126 16.73 8.80 0.37
C ASP A 126 15.98 7.52 0.76
N LEU A 127 16.69 6.39 0.87
CA LEU A 127 16.11 5.15 1.35
C LEU A 127 15.42 5.35 2.71
N LYS A 128 16.15 5.97 3.66
CA LYS A 128 15.56 6.28 4.96
C LYS A 128 14.33 7.17 4.85
N ARG A 129 14.38 8.22 4.01
CA ARG A 129 13.24 9.12 3.78
C ARG A 129 12.04 8.38 3.20
N PHE A 130 12.23 7.42 2.31
CA PHE A 130 11.15 6.64 1.71
C PHE A 130 10.56 5.65 2.70
N HIS A 131 11.37 5.04 3.55
CA HIS A 131 10.88 4.26 4.70
C HIS A 131 10.07 5.13 5.67
N ASP A 132 10.55 6.34 5.99
CA ASP A 132 9.83 7.28 6.84
C ASP A 132 8.48 7.70 6.20
N PHE A 133 8.42 7.81 4.87
CA PHE A 133 7.18 8.06 4.13
C PHE A 133 6.20 6.90 4.25
N ARG A 134 6.66 5.67 3.98
CA ARG A 134 5.86 4.44 4.09
C ARG A 134 5.19 4.32 5.46
N HIS A 135 5.91 4.58 6.54
CA HIS A 135 5.43 4.39 7.90
C HIS A 135 4.71 5.62 8.49
N ALA A 136 4.60 6.72 7.75
CA ALA A 136 4.04 7.96 8.31
C ALA A 136 2.51 7.93 8.44
N ILE A 137 1.79 7.24 7.53
CA ILE A 137 0.31 7.28 7.49
C ILE A 137 -0.33 6.78 8.77
N PRO A 138 -0.01 5.60 9.32
CA PRO A 138 -0.62 5.13 10.56
C PRO A 138 -0.42 6.12 11.72
N VAL A 139 0.76 6.74 11.80
CA VAL A 139 1.09 7.72 12.84
C VAL A 139 0.22 8.97 12.69
N LEU A 140 0.20 9.55 11.47
CA LEU A 140 -0.59 10.76 11.18
C LEU A 140 -2.08 10.57 11.44
N ILE A 141 -2.64 9.40 11.07
CA ILE A 141 -4.05 9.09 11.32
C ILE A 141 -4.32 8.95 12.83
N ASN A 142 -3.46 8.24 13.56
CA ASN A 142 -3.64 8.07 15.00
C ASN A 142 -3.54 9.40 15.74
N GLU A 143 -2.62 10.29 15.37
CA GLU A 143 -2.49 11.64 15.90
C GLU A 143 -3.75 12.48 15.60
N GLU A 144 -4.21 12.48 14.34
CA GLU A 144 -5.41 13.22 13.91
C GLU A 144 -6.65 12.73 14.67
N ASN A 145 -6.86 11.42 14.78
CA ASN A 145 -8.00 10.85 15.48
C ASN A 145 -7.96 11.13 17.00
N SER A 146 -6.77 11.06 17.60
CA SER A 146 -6.61 11.41 19.02
C SER A 146 -6.97 12.87 19.31
N GLN A 147 -6.56 13.78 18.41
CA GLN A 147 -6.88 15.21 18.55
C GLN A 147 -8.38 15.50 18.36
N LEU A 148 -9.05 14.76 17.47
CA LEU A 148 -10.46 14.95 17.14
C LEU A 148 -11.41 14.10 18.01
N GLY A 149 -10.87 13.21 18.85
CA GLY A 149 -11.68 12.27 19.63
C GLY A 149 -12.48 11.28 18.75
N ARG A 150 -11.98 10.95 17.57
CA ARG A 150 -12.66 10.07 16.60
C ARG A 150 -12.33 8.60 16.84
N LEU A 151 -13.32 7.74 16.57
CA LEU A 151 -13.11 6.30 16.42
C LEU A 151 -12.40 6.02 15.09
N LYS A 152 -11.51 5.03 15.09
CA LYS A 152 -10.93 4.44 13.88
C LYS A 152 -11.38 2.98 13.76
N ILE A 153 -11.96 2.61 12.62
CA ILE A 153 -12.29 1.23 12.29
C ILE A 153 -11.34 0.81 11.17
N GLY A 154 -10.37 -0.04 11.50
CA GLY A 154 -9.37 -0.56 10.56
C GLY A 154 -9.81 -1.90 9.97
N THR A 155 -9.38 -2.17 8.74
CA THR A 155 -9.49 -3.49 8.10
C THR A 155 -8.12 -4.09 7.88
N ASP A 156 -8.09 -5.41 7.66
CA ASP A 156 -6.90 -6.20 7.43
C ASP A 156 -7.22 -7.29 6.39
N MET A 157 -7.55 -6.86 5.16
CA MET A 157 -8.21 -7.70 4.16
C MET A 157 -7.32 -7.90 2.93
N ALA A 158 -7.29 -9.16 2.44
CA ALA A 158 -6.57 -9.50 1.22
C ALA A 158 -7.39 -10.44 0.33
N VAL A 159 -7.09 -10.39 -0.98
CA VAL A 159 -7.69 -11.24 -2.02
C VAL A 159 -6.63 -11.92 -2.88
N SER A 160 -7.03 -12.90 -3.70
CA SER A 160 -6.16 -13.46 -4.72
C SER A 160 -5.89 -12.46 -5.86
N ASP A 161 -4.84 -12.73 -6.66
CA ASP A 161 -4.44 -11.88 -7.79
C ASP A 161 -5.57 -11.63 -8.79
N ASP A 162 -6.43 -12.62 -9.02
CA ASP A 162 -7.56 -12.54 -9.95
C ASP A 162 -8.60 -11.47 -9.54
N HIS A 163 -8.62 -11.08 -8.27
CA HIS A 163 -9.58 -10.13 -7.72
C HIS A 163 -8.97 -8.77 -7.35
N LEU A 164 -7.69 -8.52 -7.66
CA LEU A 164 -7.04 -7.26 -7.31
C LEU A 164 -7.82 -6.03 -7.83
N ILE A 165 -8.07 -5.97 -9.13
CA ILE A 165 -8.74 -4.82 -9.75
C ILE A 165 -10.19 -4.71 -9.28
N ASP A 166 -10.91 -5.84 -9.19
CA ASP A 166 -12.28 -5.87 -8.68
C ASP A 166 -12.37 -5.34 -7.25
N MET A 167 -11.42 -5.71 -6.39
CA MET A 167 -11.31 -5.22 -5.02
C MET A 167 -11.11 -3.70 -4.98
N MET A 168 -10.20 -3.18 -5.79
CA MET A 168 -9.90 -1.75 -5.81
C MET A 168 -11.10 -0.92 -6.29
N VAL A 169 -11.79 -1.36 -7.35
CA VAL A 169 -13.02 -0.72 -7.85
C VAL A 169 -14.10 -0.77 -6.78
N PHE A 170 -14.34 -1.93 -6.19
CA PHE A 170 -15.33 -2.11 -5.13
C PHE A 170 -15.05 -1.21 -3.92
N TYR A 171 -13.80 -1.15 -3.45
CA TYR A 171 -13.42 -0.30 -2.33
C TYR A 171 -13.69 1.17 -2.63
N ARG A 172 -13.25 1.66 -3.79
CA ARG A 172 -13.51 3.04 -4.20
C ARG A 172 -15.01 3.36 -4.19
N ASP A 173 -15.82 2.53 -4.84
CA ASP A 173 -17.24 2.79 -5.02
C ASP A 173 -17.99 2.77 -3.67
N GLU A 174 -17.72 1.80 -2.79
CA GLU A 174 -18.35 1.70 -1.47
C GLU A 174 -17.89 2.83 -0.53
N LEU A 175 -16.59 3.12 -0.52
CA LEU A 175 -16.03 4.12 0.36
C LEU A 175 -16.48 5.54 -0.01
N GLU A 176 -16.42 5.91 -1.30
CA GLU A 176 -16.89 7.22 -1.77
C GLU A 176 -18.42 7.37 -1.59
N GLY A 177 -19.19 6.31 -1.88
CA GLY A 177 -20.64 6.28 -1.65
C GLY A 177 -21.03 6.44 -0.17
N SER A 178 -20.15 6.05 0.75
CA SER A 178 -20.43 6.10 2.18
C SER A 178 -20.46 7.51 2.75
N LYS A 179 -19.70 8.46 2.18
CA LYS A 179 -19.48 9.81 2.72
C LYS A 179 -18.86 9.82 4.13
N ILE A 180 -18.26 8.73 4.55
CA ILE A 180 -17.42 8.64 5.75
C ILE A 180 -16.00 9.02 5.34
N ASP A 181 -15.27 9.76 6.17
CA ASP A 181 -13.84 9.99 5.92
C ASP A 181 -13.06 8.69 6.03
N PHE A 182 -12.08 8.48 5.14
CA PHE A 182 -11.31 7.25 5.09
C PHE A 182 -9.92 7.48 4.50
N VAL A 183 -9.07 6.49 4.64
CA VAL A 183 -7.83 6.32 3.86
C VAL A 183 -7.65 4.86 3.48
N VAL A 184 -7.00 4.64 2.32
CA VAL A 184 -6.61 3.30 1.85
C VAL A 184 -5.11 3.30 1.59
N PHE A 185 -4.41 2.38 2.22
CA PHE A 185 -2.96 2.20 2.03
C PHE A 185 -2.58 0.75 2.34
N GLY A 186 -1.36 0.35 2.00
CA GLY A 186 -0.82 -0.97 2.38
C GLY A 186 -0.23 -1.74 1.22
N HIS A 187 -0.11 -3.04 1.43
CA HIS A 187 0.68 -3.99 0.65
C HIS A 187 -0.02 -4.40 -0.65
N LEU A 188 -0.16 -3.47 -1.61
CA LEU A 188 -0.87 -3.74 -2.86
C LEU A 188 -0.19 -4.86 -3.67
N GLY A 189 1.13 -5.05 -3.51
CA GLY A 189 1.86 -6.17 -4.08
C GLY A 189 1.32 -7.54 -3.67
N ASP A 190 0.79 -7.65 -2.45
CA ASP A 190 0.20 -8.86 -1.89
C ASP A 190 -1.34 -8.82 -1.89
N ASN A 191 -1.95 -7.85 -2.60
CA ASN A 191 -3.40 -7.59 -2.62
C ASN A 191 -4.00 -7.40 -1.23
N HIS A 192 -3.18 -6.92 -0.29
CA HIS A 192 -3.52 -6.71 1.10
C HIS A 192 -3.51 -5.21 1.41
N LEU A 193 -4.68 -4.67 1.73
CA LEU A 193 -4.86 -3.25 2.00
C LEU A 193 -5.52 -3.00 3.34
N HIS A 194 -5.06 -1.93 3.98
CA HIS A 194 -5.66 -1.36 5.16
C HIS A 194 -6.60 -0.22 4.77
N ILE A 195 -7.89 -0.38 5.03
CA ILE A 195 -8.84 0.71 5.02
C ILE A 195 -8.99 1.18 6.46
N ASN A 196 -8.77 2.46 6.71
CA ASN A 196 -9.15 3.07 7.97
C ASN A 196 -10.37 3.96 7.75
N LEU A 197 -11.54 3.53 8.24
CA LEU A 197 -12.74 4.36 8.31
C LEU A 197 -12.61 5.29 9.51
N LEU A 198 -12.89 6.57 9.30
CA LEU A 198 -12.72 7.65 10.26
C LEU A 198 -14.06 8.37 10.50
N PRO A 199 -15.08 7.67 11.06
CA PRO A 199 -16.41 8.20 11.21
C PRO A 199 -16.48 9.32 12.24
N ASP A 200 -17.32 10.31 12.00
CA ASP A 200 -17.79 11.20 13.03
C ASP A 200 -18.73 10.45 13.99
N VAL A 201 -19.01 11.02 15.17
CA VAL A 201 -19.80 10.35 16.24
C VAL A 201 -21.16 9.83 15.74
N ASN A 202 -21.82 10.59 14.86
CA ASN A 202 -23.12 10.23 14.27
C ASN A 202 -23.01 9.25 13.08
N GLN A 203 -21.82 8.87 12.66
CA GLN A 203 -21.56 7.95 11.55
C GLN A 203 -21.06 6.58 11.98
N VAL A 204 -20.87 6.34 13.29
CA VAL A 204 -20.26 5.10 13.80
C VAL A 204 -21.05 3.85 13.41
N GLU A 205 -22.37 3.86 13.54
CA GLU A 205 -23.22 2.73 13.16
C GLU A 205 -23.10 2.45 11.65
N LYS A 206 -23.18 3.50 10.84
CA LYS A 206 -23.00 3.42 9.39
C LYS A 206 -21.63 2.87 8.99
N ALA A 207 -20.58 3.24 9.73
CA ALA A 207 -19.23 2.72 9.48
C ALA A 207 -19.11 1.23 9.82
N HIS A 208 -19.78 0.76 10.88
CA HIS A 208 -19.87 -0.67 11.18
C HIS A 208 -20.64 -1.44 10.11
N ASP A 209 -21.71 -0.89 9.55
CA ASP A 209 -22.44 -1.55 8.47
C ASP A 209 -21.62 -1.59 7.18
N LEU A 210 -20.93 -0.52 6.83
CA LEU A 210 -19.98 -0.51 5.72
C LEU A 210 -18.88 -1.57 5.94
N TYR A 211 -18.30 -1.65 7.13
CA TYR A 211 -17.30 -2.69 7.45
C TYR A 211 -17.85 -4.11 7.16
N LYS A 212 -19.10 -4.41 7.54
CA LYS A 212 -19.72 -5.70 7.23
C LYS A 212 -19.88 -5.94 5.72
N VAL A 213 -20.22 -4.89 4.96
CA VAL A 213 -20.32 -4.97 3.49
C VAL A 213 -18.95 -5.33 2.90
N LEU A 214 -17.87 -4.66 3.35
CA LEU A 214 -16.51 -4.94 2.90
C LEU A 214 -16.10 -6.38 3.24
N VAL A 215 -16.31 -6.82 4.49
CA VAL A 215 -16.02 -8.20 4.93
C VAL A 215 -16.75 -9.23 4.08
N ASN A 216 -18.04 -9.08 3.88
CA ASN A 216 -18.85 -10.04 3.13
C ASN A 216 -18.35 -10.19 1.69
N ARG A 217 -18.03 -9.09 1.03
CA ARG A 217 -17.51 -9.11 -0.35
C ARG A 217 -16.16 -9.83 -0.43
N ILE A 218 -15.24 -9.57 0.50
CA ILE A 218 -13.94 -10.26 0.53
C ILE A 218 -14.12 -11.77 0.74
N LEU A 219 -15.04 -12.19 1.61
CA LEU A 219 -15.32 -13.60 1.83
C LEU A 219 -15.98 -14.26 0.60
N GLU A 220 -16.86 -13.55 -0.14
CA GLU A 220 -17.40 -14.03 -1.42
C GLU A 220 -16.29 -14.32 -2.44
N TRP A 221 -15.25 -13.50 -2.48
CA TRP A 221 -14.06 -13.70 -3.30
C TRP A 221 -13.07 -14.71 -2.70
N LYS A 222 -13.44 -15.40 -1.61
CA LYS A 222 -12.59 -16.36 -0.88
C LYS A 222 -11.29 -15.73 -0.38
N GLY A 223 -11.30 -14.43 -0.11
CA GLY A 223 -10.21 -13.69 0.51
C GLY A 223 -10.14 -13.91 2.02
N THR A 224 -9.19 -13.26 2.66
CA THR A 224 -9.04 -13.25 4.11
C THR A 224 -9.38 -11.86 4.69
N VAL A 225 -9.87 -11.85 5.93
CA VAL A 225 -10.21 -10.61 6.67
C VAL A 225 -9.27 -10.38 7.86
N SER A 226 -8.26 -11.22 8.00
CA SER A 226 -7.16 -11.11 8.96
C SER A 226 -5.90 -11.60 8.23
N ALA A 227 -5.23 -10.69 7.51
CA ALA A 227 -4.13 -11.00 6.59
C ALA A 227 -2.75 -10.91 7.26
N GLU A 228 -2.62 -10.17 8.37
CA GLU A 228 -1.42 -10.06 9.21
C GLU A 228 -1.57 -10.72 10.57
#